data_ba8cf933004a924d1ae207044aef03f4
#
_entry.id   ba8cf933004a924d1ae207044aef03f4
#
_cell.length_a   1.000
_cell.length_b   1.000
_cell.length_c   1.000
_cell.angle_alpha   90.00
_cell.angle_beta   90.00
_cell.angle_gamma   90.00
#
_symmetry.space_group_name_H-M   'P 1'
#
loop_
_entity.id
_entity.type
_entity.pdbx_description
1 polymer ?
#
loop_
_entity_poly.entity_id
_entity_poly.type
_entity_poly.pdbx_seq_one_letter_code
_entity_poly.pdbx_strand_id
1 'polypeptide(L)'
;LRVIDHPRDATRVENRTGEPAANPYLYLLSQAIAGLDGLAAARALPAPSATPYDSEASALPTNLGQAIEALDASGFYRTALGDDFVDYYVHLKRAEWQRYLATISEWEHEEYFATF
;
A
#
# COMPACT_ATOMS: atom_id res chain seq x y z
N LEU A 1 9.65 -1.94 5.01
CA LEU A 1 10.82 -1.20 4.49
C LEU A 1 12.11 -1.88 4.90
N ARG A 2 13.10 -1.87 4.03
CA ARG A 2 14.44 -2.36 4.31
C ARG A 2 15.44 -1.22 4.13
N VAL A 3 16.23 -0.94 5.17
CA VAL A 3 17.36 -0.01 5.07
C VAL A 3 18.60 -0.82 4.69
N ILE A 4 19.28 -0.43 3.63
CA ILE A 4 20.56 -0.98 3.23
C ILE A 4 21.60 0.07 3.58
N ASP A 5 22.37 -0.20 4.63
CA ASP A 5 23.50 0.61 5.01
C ASP A 5 24.76 0.06 4.33
N HIS A 6 25.40 0.89 3.51
CA HIS A 6 26.59 0.51 2.77
C HIS A 6 27.64 1.62 2.91
N PRO A 7 28.89 1.27 3.27
CA PRO A 7 29.96 2.26 3.29
C PRO A 7 30.18 2.81 1.88
N ARG A 8 30.10 4.13 1.73
CA ARG A 8 30.23 4.89 0.49
C ARG A 8 29.01 4.83 -0.43
N ASP A 9 28.14 5.81 -0.35
CA ASP A 9 27.17 6.28 -1.35
C ASP A 9 26.03 5.32 -1.78
N ALA A 10 25.93 4.10 -1.21
CA ALA A 10 24.89 3.15 -1.56
C ALA A 10 23.84 2.93 -0.47
N THR A 11 23.84 3.75 0.60
CA THR A 11 22.78 3.70 1.62
C THR A 11 21.44 4.08 0.99
N ARG A 12 20.48 3.19 1.11
CA ARG A 12 19.15 3.38 0.51
C ARG A 12 18.06 2.70 1.32
N VAL A 13 16.84 3.16 1.10
CA VAL A 13 15.63 2.52 1.60
C VAL A 13 14.98 1.74 0.45
N GLU A 14 14.68 0.48 0.68
CA GLU A 14 13.89 -0.34 -0.24
C GLU A 14 12.47 -0.48 0.29
N ASN A 15 11.50 -0.05 -0.51
CA ASN A 15 10.11 -0.41 -0.29
C ASN A 15 9.79 -1.66 -1.13
N ARG A 16 9.50 -2.77 -0.46
CA ARG A 16 9.24 -4.08 -1.08
C ARG A 16 7.76 -4.47 -1.09
N THR A 17 6.88 -3.55 -0.71
CA THR A 17 5.44 -3.80 -0.63
C THR A 17 4.66 -3.29 -1.84
N GLY A 18 5.37 -2.81 -2.87
CA GLY A 18 4.75 -2.31 -4.09
C GLY A 18 4.10 -3.41 -4.90
N GLU A 19 2.86 -3.17 -5.33
CA GLU A 19 2.12 -4.04 -6.23
C GLU A 19 2.59 -3.79 -7.68
N PRO A 20 2.96 -4.83 -8.46
CA PRO A 20 3.43 -4.65 -9.84
C PRO A 20 2.40 -4.00 -10.77
N ALA A 21 1.11 -4.17 -10.51
CA ALA A 21 0.03 -3.56 -11.27
C ALA A 21 -0.32 -2.13 -10.83
N ALA A 22 0.36 -1.60 -9.80
CA ALA A 22 0.13 -0.23 -9.35
C ALA A 22 0.60 0.78 -10.41
N ASN A 23 -0.11 1.92 -10.49
CA ASN A 23 0.35 3.03 -11.30
C ASN A 23 1.71 3.55 -10.78
N PRO A 24 2.81 3.45 -11.57
CA PRO A 24 4.16 3.77 -11.09
C PRO A 24 4.31 5.24 -10.68
N TYR A 25 3.60 6.15 -11.32
CA TYR A 25 3.65 7.59 -10.97
C TYR A 25 3.03 7.84 -9.61
N LEU A 26 1.86 7.26 -9.33
CA LEU A 26 1.21 7.38 -8.02
C LEU A 26 1.99 6.67 -6.93
N TYR A 27 2.59 5.52 -7.25
CA TYR A 27 3.45 4.81 -6.32
C TYR A 27 4.68 5.65 -5.93
N LEU A 28 5.41 6.19 -6.90
CA LEU A 28 6.56 7.07 -6.65
C LEU A 28 6.15 8.35 -5.91
N LEU A 29 5.04 8.97 -6.30
CA LEU A 29 4.50 10.14 -5.63
C LEU A 29 4.22 9.85 -4.14
N SER A 30 3.59 8.72 -3.83
CA SER A 30 3.28 8.32 -2.45
C SER A 30 4.55 8.20 -1.59
N GLN A 31 5.62 7.65 -2.16
CA GLN A 31 6.92 7.54 -1.47
C GLN A 31 7.55 8.92 -1.25
N ALA A 32 7.49 9.79 -2.25
CA ALA A 32 8.07 11.13 -2.17
C ALA A 32 7.34 11.99 -1.11
N ILE A 33 6.01 12.04 -1.12
CA ILE A 33 5.25 12.84 -0.14
C ILE A 33 5.41 12.29 1.28
N ALA A 34 5.44 10.97 1.47
CA ALA A 34 5.67 10.38 2.78
C ALA A 34 7.08 10.67 3.31
N GLY A 35 8.09 10.62 2.44
CA GLY A 35 9.46 10.97 2.78
C GLY A 35 9.61 12.45 3.16
N LEU A 36 9.02 13.36 2.38
CA LEU A 36 9.04 14.79 2.65
C LEU A 36 8.32 15.14 3.96
N ASP A 37 7.16 14.51 4.24
CA ASP A 37 6.47 14.70 5.52
C ASP A 37 7.33 14.23 6.70
N GLY A 38 7.97 13.07 6.57
CA GLY A 38 8.87 12.54 7.61
C GLY A 38 10.04 13.49 7.91
N LEU A 39 10.63 14.09 6.86
CA LEU A 39 11.70 15.09 7.00
C LEU A 39 11.18 16.39 7.63
N ALA A 40 10.05 16.90 7.15
CA ALA A 40 9.46 18.14 7.66
C ALA A 40 9.05 18.03 9.15
N ALA A 41 8.53 16.87 9.54
CA ALA A 41 8.13 16.57 10.91
C ALA A 41 9.31 16.12 11.81
N ALA A 42 10.52 16.02 11.27
CA ALA A 42 11.70 15.49 11.97
C ALA A 42 11.42 14.17 12.70
N ARG A 43 10.68 13.26 12.04
CA ARG A 43 10.25 11.99 12.64
C ARG A 43 11.46 11.13 12.98
N ALA A 44 11.53 10.68 14.23
CA ALA A 44 12.53 9.72 14.65
C ALA A 44 12.28 8.37 13.97
N LEU A 45 13.35 7.71 13.54
CA LEU A 45 13.26 6.35 13.02
C LEU A 45 12.98 5.37 14.15
N PRO A 46 12.08 4.39 13.94
CA PRO A 46 11.91 3.32 14.90
C PRO A 46 13.17 2.44 14.98
N ALA A 47 13.33 1.74 16.08
CA ALA A 47 14.42 0.77 16.22
C ALA A 47 14.34 -0.30 15.11
N PRO A 48 15.48 -0.73 14.56
CA PRO A 48 15.51 -1.83 13.60
C PRO A 48 14.95 -3.10 14.20
N SER A 49 14.10 -3.83 13.46
CA SER A 49 13.64 -5.15 13.87
C SER A 49 14.58 -6.21 13.33
N ALA A 50 15.08 -7.10 14.24
CA ALA A 50 15.87 -8.27 13.86
C ALA A 50 14.97 -9.41 13.33
N THR A 51 13.69 -9.44 13.75
CA THR A 51 12.70 -10.46 13.38
C THR A 51 11.45 -9.81 12.77
N PRO A 52 11.54 -9.24 11.54
CA PRO A 52 10.46 -8.44 10.96
C PRO A 52 9.16 -9.24 10.70
N TYR A 53 9.24 -10.57 10.62
CA TYR A 53 8.09 -11.44 10.40
C TYR A 53 7.38 -11.87 11.70
N ASP A 54 8.04 -11.73 12.84
CA ASP A 54 7.52 -12.08 14.16
C ASP A 54 7.16 -10.83 14.99
N SER A 55 7.11 -9.67 14.34
CA SER A 55 6.85 -8.40 15.02
C SER A 55 5.34 -8.15 15.17
N GLU A 56 4.93 -7.52 16.26
CA GLU A 56 3.57 -7.00 16.47
C GLU A 56 3.25 -5.73 15.65
N ALA A 57 3.98 -5.50 14.57
CA ALA A 57 3.75 -4.36 13.69
C ALA A 57 2.36 -4.45 13.05
N SER A 58 1.74 -3.29 12.82
CA SER A 58 0.47 -3.21 12.13
C SER A 58 0.54 -3.89 10.77
N ALA A 59 -0.39 -4.81 10.52
CA ALA A 59 -0.49 -5.51 9.25
C ALA A 59 -0.84 -4.53 8.11
N LEU A 60 -0.31 -4.80 6.94
CA LEU A 60 -0.72 -4.12 5.72
C LEU A 60 -2.10 -4.63 5.28
N PRO A 61 -2.86 -3.85 4.48
CA PRO A 61 -4.08 -4.34 3.84
C PRO A 61 -3.81 -5.65 3.09
N THR A 62 -4.67 -6.64 3.28
CA THR A 62 -4.51 -7.98 2.68
C THR A 62 -5.19 -8.12 1.32
N ASN A 63 -6.02 -7.16 0.95
CA ASN A 63 -6.73 -7.11 -0.34
C ASN A 63 -7.00 -5.68 -0.77
N LEU A 64 -7.40 -5.51 -2.04
CA LEU A 64 -7.68 -4.20 -2.62
C LEU A 64 -8.80 -3.45 -1.87
N GLY A 65 -9.83 -4.14 -1.41
CA GLY A 65 -10.93 -3.51 -0.66
C GLY A 65 -10.41 -2.82 0.61
N GLN A 66 -9.61 -3.51 1.41
CA GLN A 66 -9.01 -2.93 2.61
C GLN A 66 -8.03 -1.78 2.29
N ALA A 67 -7.28 -1.89 1.19
CA ALA A 67 -6.38 -0.82 0.76
C ALA A 67 -7.15 0.45 0.34
N ILE A 68 -8.30 0.30 -0.32
CA ILE A 68 -9.19 1.40 -0.70
C ILE A 68 -9.72 2.10 0.55
N GLU A 69 -10.22 1.35 1.55
CA GLU A 69 -10.74 1.94 2.78
C GLU A 69 -9.64 2.64 3.59
N ALA A 70 -8.43 2.09 3.60
CA ALA A 70 -7.29 2.73 4.25
C ALA A 70 -6.90 4.07 3.58
N LEU A 71 -6.96 4.15 2.24
CA LEU A 71 -6.73 5.39 1.50
C LEU A 71 -7.84 6.41 1.75
N ASP A 72 -9.09 5.99 1.69
CA ASP A 72 -10.26 6.85 1.90
C ASP A 72 -10.25 7.51 3.28
N ALA A 73 -9.89 6.75 4.31
CA ALA A 73 -9.77 7.24 5.69
C ALA A 73 -8.47 8.04 5.96
N SER A 74 -7.55 8.13 5.00
CA SER A 74 -6.24 8.74 5.22
C SER A 74 -6.27 10.26 5.18
N GLY A 75 -6.30 10.91 6.34
CA GLY A 75 -6.12 12.36 6.45
C GLY A 75 -4.78 12.83 5.87
N PHE A 76 -3.74 12.02 5.93
CA PHE A 76 -2.44 12.32 5.34
C PHE A 76 -2.51 12.50 3.81
N TYR A 77 -3.06 11.52 3.10
CA TYR A 77 -3.17 11.59 1.64
C TYR A 77 -4.20 12.64 1.19
N ARG A 78 -5.27 12.84 1.94
CA ARG A 78 -6.24 13.92 1.67
C ARG A 78 -5.60 15.30 1.79
N THR A 79 -4.78 15.52 2.80
CA THR A 79 -4.03 16.77 2.94
C THR A 79 -2.99 16.97 1.82
N ALA A 80 -2.29 15.91 1.42
CA ALA A 80 -1.20 16.00 0.46
C ALA A 80 -1.67 16.08 -1.00
N LEU A 81 -2.77 15.42 -1.36
CA LEU A 81 -3.26 15.28 -2.73
C LEU A 81 -4.58 16.02 -3.00
N GLY A 82 -5.26 16.44 -1.94
CA GLY A 82 -6.60 17.03 -2.00
C GLY A 82 -7.71 15.99 -1.97
N ASP A 83 -8.84 16.37 -1.37
CA ASP A 83 -10.03 15.50 -1.23
C ASP A 83 -10.56 15.06 -2.59
N ASP A 84 -10.69 15.98 -3.55
CA ASP A 84 -11.23 15.67 -4.88
C ASP A 84 -10.45 14.57 -5.59
N PHE A 85 -9.11 14.58 -5.50
CA PHE A 85 -8.28 13.55 -6.08
C PHE A 85 -8.47 12.21 -5.38
N VAL A 86 -8.45 12.21 -4.05
CA VAL A 86 -8.61 10.97 -3.25
C VAL A 86 -9.98 10.36 -3.50
N ASP A 87 -11.05 11.16 -3.46
CA ASP A 87 -12.43 10.71 -3.70
C ASP A 87 -12.59 10.11 -5.10
N TYR A 88 -12.04 10.79 -6.12
CA TYR A 88 -12.08 10.28 -7.50
C TYR A 88 -11.32 8.95 -7.63
N TYR A 89 -10.13 8.87 -7.08
CA TYR A 89 -9.31 7.66 -7.17
C TYR A 89 -9.93 6.48 -6.40
N VAL A 90 -10.45 6.74 -5.20
CA VAL A 90 -11.20 5.77 -4.39
C VAL A 90 -12.43 5.27 -5.17
N HIS A 91 -13.18 6.19 -5.80
CA HIS A 91 -14.34 5.81 -6.62
C HIS A 91 -13.95 4.86 -7.76
N LEU A 92 -12.89 5.16 -8.51
CA LEU A 92 -12.40 4.29 -9.58
C LEU A 92 -12.00 2.91 -9.06
N LYS A 93 -11.28 2.88 -7.94
CA LYS A 93 -10.80 1.61 -7.35
C LYS A 93 -11.93 0.78 -6.72
N ARG A 94 -12.95 1.42 -6.15
CA ARG A 94 -14.16 0.72 -5.71
C ARG A 94 -14.90 0.08 -6.88
N ALA A 95 -15.02 0.77 -8.01
CA ALA A 95 -15.63 0.21 -9.21
C ALA A 95 -14.84 -1.00 -9.75
N GLU A 96 -13.50 -0.93 -9.70
CA GLU A 96 -12.62 -2.06 -10.06
C GLU A 96 -12.82 -3.25 -9.11
N TRP A 97 -12.84 -3.00 -7.81
CA TRP A 97 -13.06 -4.00 -6.77
C TRP A 97 -14.43 -4.69 -6.91
N GLN A 98 -15.49 -3.92 -7.19
CA GLN A 98 -16.83 -4.49 -7.42
C GLN A 98 -16.88 -5.39 -8.65
N ARG A 99 -16.19 -5.04 -9.74
CA ARG A 99 -16.10 -5.92 -10.91
C ARG A 99 -15.35 -7.22 -10.61
N TYR A 100 -14.29 -7.14 -9.83
CA TYR A 100 -13.57 -8.33 -9.38
C TYR A 100 -14.47 -9.26 -8.55
N LEU A 101 -15.19 -8.71 -7.57
CA LEU A 101 -16.11 -9.48 -6.72
C LEU A 101 -17.30 -10.09 -7.48
N ALA A 102 -17.68 -9.50 -8.59
CA ALA A 102 -18.74 -10.04 -9.46
C ALA A 102 -18.25 -11.14 -10.43
N THR A 103 -16.94 -11.40 -10.46
CA THR A 103 -16.35 -12.41 -11.35
C THR A 103 -16.17 -13.71 -10.60
N ILE A 104 -16.70 -14.81 -11.15
CA ILE A 104 -16.48 -16.15 -10.61
C ILE A 104 -15.04 -16.55 -10.94
N SER A 105 -14.27 -16.89 -9.92
CA SER A 105 -12.88 -17.30 -10.06
C SER A 105 -12.73 -18.77 -10.46
N GLU A 106 -11.59 -19.12 -11.05
CA GLU A 106 -11.26 -20.52 -11.32
C GLU A 106 -11.24 -21.35 -10.03
N TRP A 107 -10.77 -20.77 -8.93
CA TRP A 107 -10.77 -21.41 -7.63
C TRP A 107 -12.19 -21.78 -7.16
N GLU A 108 -13.17 -20.88 -7.32
CA GLU A 108 -14.57 -21.17 -6.96
C GLU A 108 -15.15 -22.28 -7.83
N HIS A 109 -14.78 -22.31 -9.12
CA HIS A 109 -15.15 -23.39 -10.01
C HIS A 109 -14.57 -24.74 -9.55
N GLU A 110 -13.29 -24.79 -9.22
CA GLU A 110 -12.63 -26.00 -8.76
C GLU A 110 -13.18 -26.48 -7.41
N GLU A 111 -13.40 -25.54 -6.47
CA GLU A 111 -13.85 -25.85 -5.12
C GLU A 111 -15.31 -26.34 -5.06
N TYR A 112 -16.19 -25.71 -5.83
CA TYR A 112 -17.62 -25.94 -5.69
C TYR A 112 -18.25 -26.75 -6.82
N PHE A 113 -17.69 -26.75 -8.01
CA PHE A 113 -18.35 -27.37 -9.18
C PHE A 113 -18.39 -28.89 -9.11
N ALA A 114 -17.46 -29.54 -8.43
CA ALA A 114 -17.41 -31.00 -8.25
C ALA A 114 -18.13 -31.47 -6.98
N THR A 115 -18.74 -30.59 -6.22
CA THR A 115 -19.36 -30.90 -4.93
C THR A 115 -20.86 -31.23 -5.06
N PHE A 116 -21.45 -30.94 -6.22
CA PHE A 116 -22.89 -31.15 -6.50
C PHE A 116 -23.13 -32.09 -7.66
#